data_15adb4e6554fc56f9a3205d98fac586e
#
_entry.id   15adb4e6554fc56f9a3205d98fac586e
#
_cell.length_a   1.000
_cell.length_b   1.000
_cell.length_c   1.000
_cell.angle_alpha   90.00
_cell.angle_beta   90.00
_cell.angle_gamma   90.00
#
_symmetry.space_group_name_H-M   'P 1'
#
loop_
_entity.id
_entity.type
_entity.pdbx_description
1 polymer ?
#
loop_
_entity_poly.entity_id
_entity_poly.type
_entity_poly.pdbx_seq_one_letter_code
_entity_poly.pdbx_strand_id
1 'polypeptide(L)'
;PKRYYFLDKSNINTVLDTLDGNSLTEVLKENDTVRNLVNDWLGRFGLKVDVSTLQDVIHKLKIHQNTLDLDITDVGFGISQILPVIVQGFLSFKGSLTMVEQPEIHLHPKMQADLADLFIDVVKSTNNEKKFLLIETHSEYLLRRLRRRIAEGLISSDDIAIYFVSPPKNVDASSEILEKEVAVNGSFEWPEDFYADELKKDTTEFIKHLFLKK
;
A
#
# COMPACT_ATOMS: atom_id res chain seq x y z
N PRO A 1 -1.16 13.63 8.98
CA PRO A 1 -2.58 14.00 8.84
C PRO A 1 -2.97 15.11 9.78
N LYS A 2 -3.90 15.96 9.32
CA LYS A 2 -4.44 17.05 10.13
C LYS A 2 -5.54 16.49 11.05
N ARG A 3 -5.68 17.06 12.24
CA ARG A 3 -6.79 16.68 13.15
C ARG A 3 -8.15 17.18 12.65
N TYR A 4 -8.17 18.32 11.94
CA TYR A 4 -9.37 18.97 11.40
C TYR A 4 -9.15 19.34 9.94
N TYR A 5 -10.19 19.22 9.15
CA TYR A 5 -10.24 19.58 7.75
C TYR A 5 -11.40 20.54 7.54
N PHE A 6 -11.16 21.59 6.77
CA PHE A 6 -12.20 22.56 6.40
C PHE A 6 -12.91 22.10 5.14
N LEU A 7 -14.20 22.38 5.05
CA LEU A 7 -15.00 22.08 3.86
C LEU A 7 -14.50 22.92 2.69
N ASP A 8 -13.97 22.26 1.70
CA ASP A 8 -13.72 22.87 0.39
C ASP A 8 -14.82 22.43 -0.58
N LYS A 9 -15.67 23.37 -1.02
CA LYS A 9 -16.77 23.07 -1.95
C LYS A 9 -16.33 22.96 -3.40
N SER A 10 -15.04 23.04 -3.69
CA SER A 10 -14.51 22.90 -5.03
C SER A 10 -14.38 21.42 -5.40
N ASN A 11 -15.27 20.98 -6.28
CA ASN A 11 -15.23 19.72 -7.04
C ASN A 11 -14.65 18.50 -6.32
N ILE A 12 -15.50 17.51 -6.06
CA ILE A 12 -15.08 16.13 -5.73
C ILE A 12 -14.33 15.60 -6.95
N ASN A 13 -13.03 15.82 -6.98
CA ASN A 13 -12.14 15.33 -8.00
C ASN A 13 -11.89 13.84 -7.80
N THR A 14 -11.64 13.13 -8.88
CA THR A 14 -11.22 11.72 -8.88
C THR A 14 -9.81 11.50 -8.36
N VAL A 15 -9.16 12.56 -7.89
CA VAL A 15 -7.79 12.57 -7.38
C VAL A 15 -7.77 13.33 -6.06
N LEU A 16 -7.22 12.72 -5.02
CA LEU A 16 -6.94 13.42 -3.76
C LEU A 16 -5.89 14.50 -3.99
N ASP A 17 -6.05 15.64 -3.32
CA ASP A 17 -4.95 16.59 -3.21
C ASP A 17 -3.81 15.92 -2.41
N THR A 18 -2.75 15.55 -3.14
CA THR A 18 -1.64 14.76 -2.61
C THR A 18 -0.75 15.56 -1.66
N LEU A 19 -0.76 16.90 -1.75
CA LEU A 19 0.08 17.75 -0.91
C LEU A 19 -0.51 17.92 0.50
N ASP A 20 -1.82 18.09 0.60
CA ASP A 20 -2.48 18.42 1.86
C ASP A 20 -3.46 17.35 2.37
N GLY A 21 -3.92 16.43 1.51
CA GLY A 21 -4.93 15.43 1.83
C GLY A 21 -6.29 16.07 2.21
N ASN A 22 -6.52 17.32 1.82
CA ASN A 22 -7.70 18.10 2.26
C ASN A 22 -9.01 17.47 1.78
N SER A 23 -9.02 16.85 0.59
CA SER A 23 -10.20 16.19 0.03
C SER A 23 -10.49 14.81 0.62
N LEU A 24 -9.61 14.27 1.46
CA LEU A 24 -9.77 12.92 2.05
C LEU A 24 -11.07 12.77 2.83
N THR A 25 -11.38 13.76 3.68
CA THR A 25 -12.62 13.76 4.47
C THR A 25 -13.87 13.90 3.61
N GLU A 26 -13.81 14.72 2.57
CA GLU A 26 -14.92 14.93 1.65
C GLU A 26 -15.21 13.66 0.85
N VAL A 27 -14.17 13.03 0.31
CA VAL A 27 -14.32 11.76 -0.41
C VAL A 27 -14.93 10.70 0.48
N LEU A 28 -14.42 10.54 1.70
CA LEU A 28 -14.95 9.54 2.64
C LEU A 28 -16.36 9.86 3.11
N LYS A 29 -16.76 11.14 3.13
CA LYS A 29 -18.10 11.56 3.52
C LYS A 29 -19.11 11.39 2.37
N GLU A 30 -18.77 11.86 1.17
CA GLU A 30 -19.69 11.97 0.05
C GLU A 30 -19.70 10.70 -0.84
N ASN A 31 -18.65 9.88 -0.78
CA ASN A 31 -18.54 8.67 -1.60
C ASN A 31 -18.68 7.40 -0.74
N ASP A 32 -19.92 6.94 -0.58
CA ASP A 32 -20.24 5.73 0.18
C ASP A 32 -19.54 4.49 -0.37
N THR A 33 -19.40 4.39 -1.70
CA THR A 33 -18.75 3.23 -2.32
C THR A 33 -17.28 3.15 -1.93
N VAL A 34 -16.55 4.25 -2.05
CA VAL A 34 -15.13 4.31 -1.64
C VAL A 34 -15.01 4.09 -0.14
N ARG A 35 -15.86 4.75 0.66
CA ARG A 35 -15.83 4.57 2.13
C ARG A 35 -16.03 3.10 2.54
N ASN A 36 -16.96 2.39 1.89
CA ASN A 36 -17.21 0.99 2.19
C ASN A 36 -16.01 0.11 1.82
N LEU A 37 -15.42 0.29 0.63
CA LEU A 37 -14.21 -0.44 0.21
C LEU A 37 -13.03 -0.20 1.15
N VAL A 38 -12.83 1.06 1.58
CA VAL A 38 -11.81 1.43 2.57
C VAL A 38 -12.08 0.71 3.90
N ASN A 39 -13.33 0.70 4.36
CA ASN A 39 -13.71 0.05 5.61
C ASN A 39 -13.63 -1.47 5.55
N ASP A 40 -13.93 -2.09 4.42
CA ASP A 40 -13.74 -3.53 4.20
C ASP A 40 -12.27 -3.91 4.32
N TRP A 41 -11.38 -3.07 3.77
CA TRP A 41 -9.94 -3.32 3.92
C TRP A 41 -9.46 -3.09 5.36
N LEU A 42 -9.82 -1.96 5.98
CA LEU A 42 -9.47 -1.64 7.38
C LEU A 42 -10.04 -2.65 8.37
N GLY A 43 -11.20 -3.23 8.06
CA GLY A 43 -11.85 -4.26 8.88
C GLY A 43 -10.98 -5.50 9.12
N ARG A 44 -10.04 -5.81 8.23
CA ARG A 44 -9.02 -6.88 8.41
C ARG A 44 -8.14 -6.66 9.64
N PHE A 45 -8.06 -5.41 10.11
CA PHE A 45 -7.28 -5.00 11.28
C PHE A 45 -8.16 -4.60 12.47
N GLY A 46 -9.47 -4.82 12.37
CA GLY A 46 -10.45 -4.41 13.40
C GLY A 46 -10.62 -2.88 13.46
N LEU A 47 -10.36 -2.19 12.33
CA LEU A 47 -10.47 -0.74 12.22
C LEU A 47 -11.61 -0.36 11.27
N LYS A 48 -12.20 0.81 11.53
CA LYS A 48 -13.18 1.45 10.65
C LYS A 48 -12.96 2.96 10.67
N VAL A 49 -12.98 3.58 9.49
CA VAL A 49 -12.93 5.04 9.37
C VAL A 49 -14.32 5.61 9.23
N ASP A 50 -14.55 6.74 9.86
CA ASP A 50 -15.76 7.55 9.72
C ASP A 50 -15.41 9.05 9.72
N VAL A 51 -16.33 9.86 9.22
CA VAL A 51 -16.19 11.31 9.17
C VAL A 51 -17.29 11.95 10.00
N SER A 52 -16.92 12.62 11.08
CA SER A 52 -17.84 13.46 11.84
C SER A 52 -17.73 14.92 11.42
N THR A 53 -18.84 15.61 11.36
CA THR A 53 -18.90 17.05 11.07
C THR A 53 -19.19 17.84 12.33
N LEU A 54 -18.39 18.87 12.60
CA LEU A 54 -18.58 19.79 13.69
C LEU A 54 -19.03 21.13 13.11
N GLN A 55 -20.14 21.67 13.63
CA GLN A 55 -20.70 22.97 13.23
C GLN A 55 -20.89 23.14 11.72
N ASP A 56 -21.18 22.05 11.00
CA ASP A 56 -21.39 21.99 9.55
C ASP A 56 -20.25 22.50 8.65
N VAL A 57 -19.10 22.80 9.24
CA VAL A 57 -17.94 23.38 8.53
C VAL A 57 -16.66 22.59 8.71
N ILE A 58 -16.49 21.94 9.87
CA ILE A 58 -15.24 21.24 10.21
C ILE A 58 -15.46 19.74 10.14
N HIS A 59 -14.66 19.07 9.32
CA HIS A 59 -14.65 17.63 9.23
C HIS A 59 -13.54 17.04 10.09
N LYS A 60 -13.85 15.95 10.78
CA LYS A 60 -12.94 15.23 11.64
C LYS A 60 -12.96 13.74 11.26
N LEU A 61 -11.79 13.19 10.94
CA LEU A 61 -11.62 11.76 10.74
C LEU A 61 -11.57 11.06 12.09
N LYS A 62 -12.42 10.07 12.24
CA LYS A 62 -12.44 9.16 13.38
C LYS A 62 -12.06 7.76 12.94
N ILE A 63 -11.29 7.08 13.76
CA ILE A 63 -10.98 5.67 13.62
C ILE A 63 -11.65 4.93 14.79
N HIS A 64 -12.56 4.04 14.45
CA HIS A 64 -13.14 3.12 15.42
C HIS A 64 -12.26 1.88 15.52
N GLN A 65 -11.81 1.56 16.73
CA GLN A 65 -11.06 0.36 17.06
C GLN A 65 -11.72 -0.34 18.23
N ASN A 66 -12.37 -1.46 17.99
CA ASN A 66 -13.21 -2.14 18.97
C ASN A 66 -14.30 -1.21 19.54
N THR A 67 -14.18 -0.83 20.82
CA THR A 67 -15.12 0.08 21.52
C THR A 67 -14.60 1.51 21.62
N LEU A 68 -13.43 1.82 21.03
CA LEU A 68 -12.77 3.11 21.14
C LEU A 68 -12.96 3.93 19.87
N ASP A 69 -13.26 5.21 20.06
CA ASP A 69 -13.25 6.23 19.02
C ASP A 69 -11.97 7.05 19.17
N LEU A 70 -11.10 6.96 18.20
CA LEU A 70 -9.81 7.61 18.17
C LEU A 70 -9.76 8.68 17.07
N ASP A 71 -9.04 9.75 17.30
CA ASP A 71 -8.67 10.66 16.23
C ASP A 71 -7.63 10.01 15.33
N ILE A 72 -7.65 10.33 14.02
CA ILE A 72 -6.64 9.84 13.07
C ILE A 72 -5.20 10.16 13.52
N THR A 73 -5.02 11.23 14.29
CA THR A 73 -3.71 11.63 14.85
C THR A 73 -3.28 10.79 16.05
N ASP A 74 -4.21 10.12 16.69
CA ASP A 74 -3.98 9.33 17.91
C ASP A 74 -3.88 7.80 17.56
N VAL A 75 -4.20 7.44 16.32
CA VAL A 75 -3.94 6.11 15.77
C VAL A 75 -2.48 6.02 15.35
N GLY A 76 -1.87 4.85 15.49
CA GLY A 76 -0.48 4.64 15.10
C GLY A 76 -0.15 5.21 13.71
N PHE A 77 1.05 5.79 13.58
CA PHE A 77 1.50 6.58 12.41
C PHE A 77 1.28 5.86 11.06
N GLY A 78 1.41 4.53 11.03
CA GLY A 78 1.20 3.75 9.82
C GLY A 78 -0.22 3.85 9.24
N ILE A 79 -1.26 3.83 10.08
CA ILE A 79 -2.65 3.91 9.61
C ILE A 79 -2.93 5.28 8.99
N SER A 80 -2.44 6.34 9.62
CA SER A 80 -2.64 7.69 9.13
C SER A 80 -1.93 7.95 7.79
N GLN A 81 -0.83 7.26 7.51
CA GLN A 81 -0.11 7.37 6.25
C GLN A 81 -0.70 6.51 5.14
N ILE A 82 -1.16 5.30 5.47
CA ILE A 82 -1.70 4.41 4.44
C ILE A 82 -3.14 4.77 4.02
N LEU A 83 -3.91 5.44 4.87
CA LEU A 83 -5.29 5.78 4.57
C LEU A 83 -5.46 6.59 3.26
N PRO A 84 -4.68 7.63 2.97
CA PRO A 84 -4.74 8.32 1.68
C PRO A 84 -4.45 7.40 0.49
N VAL A 85 -3.50 6.47 0.63
CA VAL A 85 -3.17 5.48 -0.43
C VAL A 85 -4.34 4.56 -0.71
N ILE A 86 -5.00 4.06 0.35
CA ILE A 86 -6.19 3.21 0.22
C ILE A 86 -7.32 3.97 -0.48
N VAL A 87 -7.61 5.19 -0.01
CA VAL A 87 -8.68 6.02 -0.56
C VAL A 87 -8.38 6.36 -2.03
N GLN A 88 -7.17 6.81 -2.36
CA GLN A 88 -6.78 7.12 -3.73
C GLN A 88 -6.87 5.89 -4.64
N GLY A 89 -6.43 4.73 -4.17
CA GLY A 89 -6.51 3.49 -4.94
C GLY A 89 -7.95 3.18 -5.35
N PHE A 90 -8.89 3.23 -4.43
CA PHE A 90 -10.30 2.96 -4.73
C PHE A 90 -10.99 4.10 -5.47
N LEU A 91 -10.62 5.36 -5.19
CA LEU A 91 -11.17 6.55 -5.84
C LEU A 91 -10.75 6.67 -7.31
N SER A 92 -9.53 6.23 -7.66
CA SER A 92 -8.98 6.36 -9.01
C SER A 92 -9.94 5.78 -10.06
N PHE A 93 -10.04 6.44 -11.21
CA PHE A 93 -10.92 6.03 -12.27
C PHE A 93 -10.31 4.95 -13.17
N LYS A 94 -11.15 4.32 -13.97
CA LYS A 94 -10.77 3.30 -14.94
C LYS A 94 -9.78 3.85 -15.97
N GLY A 95 -8.73 3.08 -16.29
CA GLY A 95 -7.68 3.49 -17.22
C GLY A 95 -6.65 4.46 -16.64
N SER A 96 -6.81 4.89 -15.38
CA SER A 96 -5.83 5.76 -14.72
C SER A 96 -4.60 4.99 -14.25
N LEU A 97 -3.47 5.70 -14.18
CA LEU A 97 -2.24 5.27 -13.53
C LEU A 97 -2.10 5.99 -12.18
N THR A 98 -2.07 5.24 -11.09
CA THR A 98 -1.76 5.76 -9.75
C THR A 98 -0.32 5.39 -9.40
N MET A 99 0.48 6.39 -9.04
CA MET A 99 1.86 6.18 -8.61
C MET A 99 1.93 6.30 -7.09
N VAL A 100 2.62 5.34 -6.46
CA VAL A 100 2.77 5.27 -5.00
C VAL A 100 4.22 4.96 -4.67
N GLU A 101 4.83 5.80 -3.86
CA GLU A 101 6.20 5.63 -3.39
C GLU A 101 6.19 5.13 -1.95
N GLN A 102 6.90 4.03 -1.70
CA GLN A 102 7.17 3.46 -0.38
C GLN A 102 5.94 3.37 0.55
N PRO A 103 4.83 2.75 0.12
CA PRO A 103 3.60 2.68 0.93
C PRO A 103 3.76 1.88 2.22
N GLU A 104 4.81 1.11 2.34
CA GLU A 104 5.13 0.27 3.50
C GLU A 104 5.75 1.01 4.67
N ILE A 105 6.16 2.26 4.51
CA ILE A 105 6.84 3.04 5.56
C ILE A 105 5.96 3.08 6.81
N HIS A 106 6.57 2.80 7.96
CA HIS A 106 5.93 2.76 9.29
C HIS A 106 4.84 1.69 9.46
N LEU A 107 4.65 0.79 8.50
CA LEU A 107 3.72 -0.32 8.65
C LEU A 107 4.39 -1.53 9.32
N HIS A 108 3.62 -2.21 10.17
CA HIS A 108 4.04 -3.50 10.70
C HIS A 108 4.19 -4.52 9.55
N PRO A 109 5.16 -5.46 9.58
CA PRO A 109 5.41 -6.45 8.53
C PRO A 109 4.16 -7.17 8.00
N LYS A 110 3.23 -7.51 8.88
CA LYS A 110 1.94 -8.09 8.47
C LYS A 110 1.16 -7.16 7.54
N MET A 111 1.08 -5.87 7.88
CA MET A 111 0.37 -4.89 7.05
C MET A 111 1.10 -4.63 5.74
N GLN A 112 2.43 -4.65 5.73
CA GLN A 112 3.21 -4.56 4.50
C GLN A 112 2.86 -5.70 3.53
N ALA A 113 2.71 -6.92 4.03
CA ALA A 113 2.24 -8.04 3.21
C ALA A 113 0.80 -7.78 2.70
N ASP A 114 -0.10 -7.29 3.56
CA ASP A 114 -1.49 -7.05 3.22
C ASP A 114 -1.67 -5.91 2.19
N LEU A 115 -0.65 -5.05 1.96
CA LEU A 115 -0.64 -4.09 0.84
C LEU A 115 -0.73 -4.76 -0.53
N ALA A 116 -0.12 -5.93 -0.71
CA ALA A 116 -0.25 -6.67 -1.96
C ALA A 116 -1.73 -7.03 -2.23
N ASP A 117 -2.45 -7.43 -1.19
CA ASP A 117 -3.88 -7.72 -1.29
C ASP A 117 -4.69 -6.45 -1.62
N LEU A 118 -4.37 -5.31 -0.99
CA LEU A 118 -4.97 -4.01 -1.30
C LEU A 118 -4.81 -3.66 -2.78
N PHE A 119 -3.59 -3.74 -3.31
CA PHE A 119 -3.32 -3.37 -4.69
C PHE A 119 -4.02 -4.30 -5.68
N ILE A 120 -4.11 -5.59 -5.38
CA ILE A 120 -4.91 -6.54 -6.16
C ILE A 120 -6.40 -6.16 -6.11
N ASP A 121 -6.95 -5.85 -4.94
CA ASP A 121 -8.33 -5.44 -4.77
C ASP A 121 -8.63 -4.13 -5.54
N VAL A 122 -7.71 -3.16 -5.52
CA VAL A 122 -7.83 -1.90 -6.27
C VAL A 122 -7.86 -2.15 -7.77
N VAL A 123 -6.94 -2.95 -8.32
CA VAL A 123 -6.88 -3.26 -9.75
C VAL A 123 -8.13 -4.01 -10.21
N LYS A 124 -8.68 -4.87 -9.36
CA LYS A 124 -9.89 -5.66 -9.64
C LYS A 124 -11.20 -4.96 -9.34
N SER A 125 -11.17 -3.82 -8.66
CA SER A 125 -12.38 -3.11 -8.22
C SER A 125 -13.25 -2.59 -9.36
N THR A 126 -12.81 -2.71 -10.60
CA THR A 126 -13.53 -2.25 -11.79
C THR A 126 -13.85 -3.41 -12.71
N ASN A 127 -15.13 -3.61 -13.01
CA ASN A 127 -15.57 -4.61 -13.99
C ASN A 127 -15.13 -4.20 -15.41
N ASN A 128 -14.23 -4.95 -16.02
CA ASN A 128 -13.77 -4.91 -17.42
C ASN A 128 -12.82 -3.77 -17.87
N GLU A 129 -12.48 -2.80 -17.04
CA GLU A 129 -11.45 -1.80 -17.38
C GLU A 129 -10.40 -1.75 -16.29
N LYS A 130 -9.12 -1.90 -16.66
CA LYS A 130 -8.02 -1.99 -15.70
C LYS A 130 -7.67 -0.62 -15.14
N LYS A 131 -7.38 -0.56 -13.83
CA LYS A 131 -6.60 0.49 -13.21
C LYS A 131 -5.14 0.05 -13.22
N PHE A 132 -4.23 1.01 -13.35
CA PHE A 132 -2.80 0.75 -13.32
C PHE A 132 -2.18 1.34 -12.07
N LEU A 133 -1.30 0.59 -11.45
CA LEU A 133 -0.53 1.02 -10.28
C LEU A 133 0.95 0.92 -10.60
N LEU A 134 1.69 2.00 -10.34
CA LEU A 134 3.15 2.00 -10.32
C LEU A 134 3.59 2.17 -8.88
N ILE A 135 4.20 1.15 -8.32
CA ILE A 135 4.53 1.09 -6.89
C ILE A 135 6.04 0.96 -6.74
N GLU A 136 6.66 1.96 -6.11
CA GLU A 136 8.01 1.83 -5.61
C GLU A 136 7.97 1.25 -4.20
N THR A 137 8.74 0.20 -3.93
CA THR A 137 8.76 -0.46 -2.63
C THR A 137 10.09 -1.12 -2.31
N HIS A 138 10.46 -1.13 -1.03
CA HIS A 138 11.54 -1.93 -0.48
C HIS A 138 11.02 -3.11 0.35
N SER A 139 9.71 -3.36 0.36
CA SER A 139 9.11 -4.39 1.19
C SER A 139 9.20 -5.79 0.57
N GLU A 140 10.05 -6.63 1.13
CA GLU A 140 10.07 -8.05 0.82
C GLU A 140 8.73 -8.73 1.17
N TYR A 141 8.05 -8.28 2.23
CA TYR A 141 6.76 -8.83 2.66
C TYR A 141 5.66 -8.61 1.61
N LEU A 142 5.63 -7.43 0.99
CA LEU A 142 4.71 -7.12 -0.11
C LEU A 142 4.95 -8.06 -1.30
N LEU A 143 6.20 -8.15 -1.76
CA LEU A 143 6.57 -8.98 -2.90
C LEU A 143 6.33 -10.48 -2.64
N ARG A 144 6.64 -10.97 -1.43
CA ARG A 144 6.36 -12.37 -1.05
C ARG A 144 4.86 -12.68 -1.06
N ARG A 145 4.03 -11.76 -0.58
CA ARG A 145 2.58 -11.91 -0.62
C ARG A 145 2.07 -11.87 -2.06
N LEU A 146 2.57 -10.97 -2.89
CA LEU A 146 2.21 -10.88 -4.31
C LEU A 146 2.50 -12.19 -5.04
N ARG A 147 3.70 -12.76 -4.89
CA ARG A 147 4.07 -14.08 -5.42
C ARG A 147 3.09 -15.17 -5.01
N ARG A 148 2.75 -15.20 -3.74
CA ARG A 148 1.78 -16.15 -3.21
C ARG A 148 0.41 -15.97 -3.88
N ARG A 149 -0.07 -14.73 -4.09
CA ARG A 149 -1.36 -14.45 -4.74
C ARG A 149 -1.39 -14.85 -6.20
N ILE A 150 -0.25 -14.75 -6.90
CA ILE A 150 -0.10 -15.30 -8.26
C ILE A 150 -0.21 -16.82 -8.22
N ALA A 151 0.52 -17.49 -7.34
CA ALA A 151 0.46 -18.96 -7.19
C ALA A 151 -0.95 -19.47 -6.81
N GLU A 152 -1.72 -18.69 -6.06
CA GLU A 152 -3.11 -18.98 -5.71
C GLU A 152 -4.11 -18.66 -6.85
N GLY A 153 -3.64 -18.09 -7.98
CA GLY A 153 -4.49 -17.69 -9.11
C GLY A 153 -5.37 -16.47 -8.85
N LEU A 154 -5.08 -15.70 -7.78
CA LEU A 154 -5.82 -14.49 -7.46
C LEU A 154 -5.47 -13.31 -8.37
N ILE A 155 -4.32 -13.32 -9.01
CA ILE A 155 -3.90 -12.38 -10.05
C ILE A 155 -3.01 -13.12 -11.03
N SER A 156 -3.06 -12.76 -12.32
CA SER A 156 -2.17 -13.36 -13.33
C SER A 156 -0.77 -12.77 -13.26
N SER A 157 0.27 -13.57 -13.57
CA SER A 157 1.61 -13.04 -13.81
C SER A 157 1.64 -12.00 -14.92
N ASP A 158 0.76 -12.13 -15.94
CA ASP A 158 0.66 -11.19 -17.06
C ASP A 158 0.11 -9.80 -16.66
N ASP A 159 -0.51 -9.69 -15.49
CA ASP A 159 -0.99 -8.42 -14.95
C ASP A 159 0.06 -7.69 -14.08
N ILE A 160 1.27 -8.25 -13.98
CA ILE A 160 2.32 -7.75 -13.08
C ILE A 160 3.63 -7.64 -13.84
N ALA A 161 4.29 -6.49 -13.68
CA ALA A 161 5.68 -6.28 -14.10
C ALA A 161 6.53 -5.89 -12.88
N ILE A 162 7.69 -6.48 -12.73
CA ILE A 162 8.64 -6.18 -11.64
C ILE A 162 9.91 -5.64 -12.26
N TYR A 163 10.28 -4.43 -11.85
CA TYR A 163 11.52 -3.78 -12.24
C TYR A 163 12.41 -3.58 -11.02
N PHE A 164 13.68 -3.92 -11.17
CA PHE A 164 14.70 -3.62 -10.19
C PHE A 164 15.58 -2.49 -10.68
N VAL A 165 15.75 -1.47 -9.84
CA VAL A 165 16.59 -0.32 -10.17
C VAL A 165 17.90 -0.45 -9.41
N SER A 166 19.00 -0.68 -10.13
CA SER A 166 20.34 -0.74 -9.56
C SER A 166 20.96 0.65 -9.49
N PRO A 167 21.67 0.99 -8.40
CA PRO A 167 22.42 2.24 -8.33
C PRO A 167 23.54 2.26 -9.38
N PRO A 168 24.03 3.45 -9.77
CA PRO A 168 25.14 3.56 -10.70
C PRO A 168 26.42 2.96 -10.08
N LYS A 169 27.17 2.20 -10.88
CA LYS A 169 28.41 1.53 -10.44
C LYS A 169 29.58 2.50 -10.19
N ASN A 170 29.52 3.69 -10.78
CA ASN A 170 30.50 4.77 -10.60
C ASN A 170 29.83 6.12 -10.85
N VAL A 171 30.56 7.22 -10.61
CA VAL A 171 30.05 8.59 -10.69
C VAL A 171 29.56 8.99 -12.09
N ASP A 172 30.11 8.38 -13.14
CA ASP A 172 29.78 8.67 -14.54
C ASP A 172 28.74 7.70 -15.13
N ALA A 173 28.32 6.68 -14.37
CA ALA A 173 27.34 5.71 -14.81
C ALA A 173 25.91 6.17 -14.47
N SER A 174 24.94 5.71 -15.25
CA SER A 174 23.52 5.84 -14.93
C SER A 174 23.02 4.62 -14.14
N SER A 175 21.91 4.80 -13.44
CA SER A 175 21.17 3.67 -12.86
C SER A 175 20.67 2.73 -13.97
N GLU A 176 20.63 1.44 -13.68
CA GLU A 176 20.14 0.43 -14.61
C GLU A 176 18.76 -0.06 -14.13
N ILE A 177 17.81 -0.23 -15.07
CA ILE A 177 16.51 -0.80 -14.80
C ILE A 177 16.50 -2.22 -15.38
N LEU A 178 16.29 -3.20 -14.52
CA LEU A 178 16.25 -4.62 -14.88
C LEU A 178 14.82 -5.14 -14.68
N GLU A 179 14.19 -5.56 -15.77
CA GLU A 179 12.92 -6.28 -15.70
C GLU A 179 13.16 -7.70 -15.18
N LYS A 180 12.32 -8.11 -14.23
CA LYS A 180 12.32 -9.48 -13.68
C LYS A 180 11.11 -10.23 -14.19
N GLU A 181 11.35 -11.29 -14.96
CA GLU A 181 10.30 -12.16 -15.47
C GLU A 181 9.58 -12.87 -14.31
N VAL A 182 8.26 -12.74 -14.27
CA VAL A 182 7.42 -13.36 -13.26
C VAL A 182 6.77 -14.60 -13.85
N ALA A 183 7.15 -15.77 -13.37
CA ALA A 183 6.58 -17.03 -13.84
C ALA A 183 5.11 -17.20 -13.40
N VAL A 184 4.38 -18.06 -14.08
CA VAL A 184 2.95 -18.37 -13.81
C VAL A 184 2.71 -18.83 -12.36
N ASN A 185 3.70 -19.47 -11.74
CA ASN A 185 3.65 -19.88 -10.34
C ASN A 185 4.07 -18.77 -9.35
N GLY A 186 4.27 -17.53 -9.82
CA GLY A 186 4.68 -16.40 -9.01
C GLY A 186 6.17 -16.37 -8.65
N SER A 187 6.99 -17.30 -9.18
CA SER A 187 8.43 -17.23 -8.94
C SER A 187 9.08 -16.18 -9.84
N PHE A 188 10.09 -15.52 -9.33
CA PHE A 188 11.01 -14.66 -10.08
C PHE A 188 12.38 -14.69 -9.40
N GLU A 189 13.40 -14.32 -10.14
CA GLU A 189 14.77 -14.26 -9.63
C GLU A 189 14.98 -12.97 -8.85
N TRP A 190 15.28 -13.12 -7.55
CA TRP A 190 15.62 -12.00 -6.69
C TRP A 190 16.97 -11.40 -7.11
N PRO A 191 17.11 -10.07 -7.08
CA PRO A 191 18.42 -9.44 -7.23
C PRO A 191 19.38 -9.89 -6.13
N GLU A 192 20.67 -10.03 -6.46
CA GLU A 192 21.69 -10.50 -5.51
C GLU A 192 21.82 -9.61 -4.26
N ASP A 193 21.58 -8.30 -4.42
CA ASP A 193 21.67 -7.31 -3.34
C ASP A 193 20.33 -7.05 -2.63
N PHE A 194 19.29 -7.85 -2.90
CA PHE A 194 18.01 -7.69 -2.25
C PHE A 194 18.00 -8.44 -0.91
N TYR A 195 17.35 -7.90 0.10
CA TYR A 195 17.28 -8.34 1.51
C TYR A 195 17.21 -9.86 1.76
N ALA A 196 16.74 -10.64 0.78
CA ALA A 196 16.60 -12.09 0.89
C ALA A 196 17.93 -12.81 1.08
N ASP A 197 19.04 -12.32 0.54
CA ASP A 197 20.34 -12.98 0.64
C ASP A 197 21.00 -12.68 1.98
N GLU A 198 20.85 -11.49 2.53
CA GLU A 198 21.32 -11.16 3.89
C GLU A 198 20.59 -11.99 4.95
N LEU A 199 19.25 -12.10 4.87
CA LEU A 199 18.47 -12.92 5.80
C LEU A 199 18.83 -14.41 5.74
N LYS A 200 19.08 -14.94 4.53
CA LYS A 200 19.56 -16.32 4.36
C LYS A 200 20.96 -16.51 4.94
N LYS A 201 21.85 -15.56 4.69
CA LYS A 201 23.21 -15.55 5.19
C LYS A 201 23.23 -15.51 6.71
N ASP A 202 22.52 -14.58 7.32
CA ASP A 202 22.41 -14.46 8.77
C ASP A 202 21.81 -15.71 9.42
N THR A 203 20.74 -16.25 8.82
CA THR A 203 20.12 -17.49 9.31
C THR A 203 21.06 -18.68 9.18
N THR A 204 21.78 -18.78 8.07
CA THR A 204 22.74 -19.88 7.83
C THR A 204 23.92 -19.79 8.79
N GLU A 205 24.48 -18.60 8.98
CA GLU A 205 25.57 -18.38 9.93
C GLU A 205 25.11 -18.62 11.38
N PHE A 206 23.92 -18.15 11.75
CA PHE A 206 23.34 -18.44 13.06
C PHE A 206 23.20 -19.95 13.31
N ILE A 207 22.68 -20.71 12.34
CA ILE A 207 22.55 -22.16 12.43
C ILE A 207 23.92 -22.83 12.55
N LYS A 208 24.91 -22.45 11.75
CA LYS A 208 26.29 -22.96 11.87
C LYS A 208 26.83 -22.76 13.27
N HIS A 209 26.68 -21.57 13.84
CA HIS A 209 27.18 -21.27 15.18
C HIS A 209 26.42 -21.99 16.30
N LEU A 210 25.15 -22.31 16.12
CA LEU A 210 24.39 -23.15 17.06
C LEU A 210 24.94 -24.58 17.15
N PHE A 211 25.42 -25.15 16.04
CA PHE A 211 25.96 -26.50 15.99
C PHE A 211 27.45 -26.58 16.30
N LEU A 212 28.21 -25.49 16.21
CA LEU A 212 29.63 -25.42 16.55
C LEU A 212 29.90 -25.22 18.04
N LYS A 213 28.89 -24.92 18.87
CA LYS A 213 28.99 -24.73 20.33
C LYS A 213 28.60 -25.98 21.13
N LYS A 214 28.65 -27.17 20.51
CA LYS A 214 28.56 -28.47 21.22
C LYS A 214 29.94 -29.12 21.22
#